data_e8fb5d92c805f6b1f1e0dbc84389477c
#
_entry.id   e8fb5d92c805f6b1f1e0dbc84389477c
#
_cell.length_a   1.000
_cell.length_b   1.000
_cell.length_c   1.000
_cell.angle_alpha   90.00
_cell.angle_beta   90.00
_cell.angle_gamma   90.00
#
_symmetry.space_group_name_H-M   'P 1'
#
loop_
_entity.id
_entity.type
_entity.pdbx_description
1 polymer ?
#
loop_
_entity_poly.entity_id
_entity_poly.type
_entity_poly.pdbx_seq_one_letter_code
_entity_poly.pdbx_strand_id
1 'polypeptide(L)'
;MTPIHTPYPLSRPRRLRRTDFSRRLVREHQLSVDDLIYPVFVLDGQNQRQAVSSMPGVERLSLDLLLPVAEDCVKLGIPVMALFPVIDSALKDPQGNEALNPDGLVPTVVRALKKNFPELGVMTDVALDPFTSHGQDGWLDEEGYILNDPTVGQLVKQALVQADAGVDMVAPSDMMDGRIGAIRQALEAKGHVHTQIMAYSAKYASSFYGPFRDAVGSAANLGKGNKKTYQMDPGNTNEALREVAIDISEGADMVMVKPGMPYLDVVRRVKDEFGVPTFAYQVSGEYAMLKAAAQNGWLDHDGVMMESLLAFKRAGADGILTYFARDAARLLNKT
;
A
#
# COMPACT_ATOMS: atom_id res chain seq x y z
N MET A 1 27.54 19.76 -2.09
CA MET A 1 28.44 19.77 -0.92
C MET A 1 29.88 19.72 -1.40
N THR A 2 30.76 20.61 -0.95
CA THR A 2 32.19 20.51 -1.23
C THR A 2 32.74 19.31 -0.46
N PRO A 3 33.42 18.35 -1.08
CA PRO A 3 33.96 17.20 -0.36
C PRO A 3 34.99 17.65 0.65
N ILE A 4 34.78 17.33 1.92
CA ILE A 4 35.76 17.59 2.99
C ILE A 4 36.80 16.47 2.89
N HIS A 5 37.94 16.78 2.26
CA HIS A 5 39.08 15.85 2.16
C HIS A 5 40.06 16.10 3.32
N THR A 6 39.82 15.40 4.43
CA THR A 6 40.82 15.35 5.51
C THR A 6 41.59 14.03 5.34
N PRO A 7 42.95 14.08 5.13
CA PRO A 7 43.71 12.88 4.87
C PRO A 7 43.84 11.99 6.12
N TYR A 8 44.10 10.70 5.89
CA TYR A 8 44.54 9.80 6.94
C TYR A 8 45.89 10.28 7.49
N PRO A 9 46.17 10.22 8.83
CA PRO A 9 45.31 9.60 9.87
C PRO A 9 44.32 10.58 10.55
N LEU A 10 44.23 11.84 10.14
CA LEU A 10 43.32 12.83 10.74
C LEU A 10 41.85 12.44 10.57
N SER A 11 41.48 11.98 9.37
CA SER A 11 40.16 11.41 9.10
C SER A 11 40.20 9.89 9.29
N ARG A 12 39.32 9.38 10.17
CA ARG A 12 39.13 7.94 10.42
C ARG A 12 37.64 7.66 10.61
N PRO A 13 36.87 7.41 9.54
CA PRO A 13 35.43 7.15 9.64
C PRO A 13 35.05 6.00 10.57
N ARG A 14 35.93 5.01 10.78
CA ARG A 14 35.74 3.91 11.74
C ARG A 14 35.61 4.35 13.19
N ARG A 15 36.02 5.57 13.58
CA ARG A 15 35.83 6.09 14.95
C ARG A 15 34.38 6.07 15.35
N LEU A 16 33.47 6.52 14.45
CA LEU A 16 32.03 6.58 14.67
C LEU A 16 31.34 5.22 14.66
N ARG A 17 32.01 4.17 14.14
CA ARG A 17 31.47 2.81 14.06
C ARG A 17 31.89 1.91 15.22
N ARG A 18 32.88 2.32 16.01
CA ARG A 18 33.57 1.47 17.00
C ARG A 18 32.66 1.01 18.13
N THR A 19 31.83 1.90 18.67
CA THR A 19 31.00 1.66 19.86
C THR A 19 29.52 1.80 19.52
N ASP A 20 28.67 1.11 20.27
CA ASP A 20 27.24 1.13 20.03
C ASP A 20 26.64 2.55 20.23
N PHE A 21 26.97 3.21 21.35
CA PHE A 21 26.48 4.59 21.59
C PHE A 21 26.85 5.54 20.44
N SER A 22 28.03 5.41 19.87
CA SER A 22 28.48 6.27 18.79
C SER A 22 27.68 6.01 17.51
N ARG A 23 27.44 4.71 17.16
CA ARG A 23 26.61 4.35 16.01
C ARG A 23 25.17 4.86 16.17
N ARG A 24 24.58 4.75 17.38
CA ARG A 24 23.25 5.27 17.68
C ARG A 24 23.19 6.79 17.56
N LEU A 25 24.20 7.47 18.08
CA LEU A 25 24.27 8.94 18.10
C LEU A 25 24.30 9.56 16.68
N VAL A 26 25.01 8.91 15.74
CA VAL A 26 25.18 9.43 14.37
C VAL A 26 24.21 8.80 13.36
N ARG A 27 23.25 8.01 13.82
CA ARG A 27 22.25 7.39 12.97
C ARG A 27 21.33 8.45 12.35
N GLU A 28 21.26 8.49 11.03
CA GLU A 28 20.54 9.54 10.29
C GLU A 28 19.04 9.22 10.18
N HIS A 29 18.66 7.92 10.12
CA HIS A 29 17.29 7.49 9.96
C HIS A 29 16.90 6.47 11.03
N GLN A 30 15.65 6.55 11.48
CA GLN A 30 15.07 5.61 12.42
C GLN A 30 13.74 5.12 11.87
N LEU A 31 13.38 3.88 12.20
CA LEU A 31 12.07 3.30 11.97
C LEU A 31 11.31 3.34 13.30
N SER A 32 10.09 3.82 13.27
CA SER A 32 9.14 3.78 14.39
C SER A 32 7.88 3.00 14.00
N VAL A 33 7.04 2.68 14.98
CA VAL A 33 5.75 2.05 14.73
C VAL A 33 4.83 2.99 13.94
N ASP A 34 4.96 4.30 14.13
CA ASP A 34 4.18 5.32 13.42
C ASP A 34 4.41 5.34 11.91
N ASP A 35 5.49 4.72 11.44
CA ASP A 35 5.80 4.59 10.02
C ASP A 35 5.06 3.44 9.32
N LEU A 36 4.31 2.61 10.07
CA LEU A 36 3.79 1.33 9.56
C LEU A 36 2.30 1.41 9.21
N ILE A 37 1.94 0.93 8.02
CA ILE A 37 0.56 0.67 7.59
C ILE A 37 0.42 -0.84 7.42
N TYR A 38 -0.60 -1.44 8.07
CA TYR A 38 -0.80 -2.89 8.01
C TYR A 38 -1.87 -3.28 6.99
N PRO A 39 -1.51 -3.95 5.87
CA PRO A 39 -2.47 -4.45 4.88
C PRO A 39 -3.11 -5.74 5.34
N VAL A 40 -4.44 -5.86 5.15
CA VAL A 40 -5.22 -7.05 5.50
C VAL A 40 -6.12 -7.47 4.34
N PHE A 41 -6.28 -8.79 4.16
CA PHE A 41 -7.25 -9.36 3.22
C PHE A 41 -8.52 -9.72 3.97
N VAL A 42 -9.64 -9.19 3.50
CA VAL A 42 -10.94 -9.37 4.13
C VAL A 42 -11.84 -10.19 3.20
N LEU A 43 -12.51 -11.20 3.74
CA LEU A 43 -13.51 -11.99 3.02
C LEU A 43 -14.86 -11.97 3.75
N ASP A 44 -15.91 -12.27 3.02
CA ASP A 44 -17.25 -12.36 3.58
C ASP A 44 -17.44 -13.64 4.41
N GLY A 45 -18.47 -13.64 5.25
CA GLY A 45 -18.85 -14.77 6.09
C GLY A 45 -18.52 -14.57 7.57
N GLN A 46 -18.61 -15.66 8.31
CA GLN A 46 -18.34 -15.70 9.75
C GLN A 46 -17.39 -16.85 10.07
N ASN A 47 -16.44 -16.62 10.97
CA ASN A 47 -15.42 -17.58 11.37
C ASN A 47 -14.63 -18.17 10.19
N GLN A 48 -14.38 -17.33 9.18
CA GLN A 48 -13.63 -17.71 7.98
C GLN A 48 -12.18 -17.27 8.09
N ARG A 49 -11.27 -18.24 7.95
CA ARG A 49 -9.82 -18.03 7.94
C ARG A 49 -9.19 -18.86 6.83
N GLN A 50 -8.49 -18.20 5.92
CA GLN A 50 -7.83 -18.85 4.80
C GLN A 50 -6.38 -18.37 4.69
N ALA A 51 -5.42 -19.28 4.78
CA ALA A 51 -4.02 -18.96 4.58
C ALA A 51 -3.74 -18.61 3.10
N VAL A 52 -2.87 -17.63 2.88
CA VAL A 52 -2.35 -17.32 1.54
C VAL A 52 -1.07 -18.11 1.34
N SER A 53 -1.11 -19.16 0.51
CA SER A 53 0.00 -20.11 0.36
C SER A 53 1.31 -19.46 -0.11
N SER A 54 1.21 -18.47 -0.99
CA SER A 54 2.34 -17.71 -1.52
C SER A 54 2.87 -16.60 -0.57
N MET A 55 2.20 -16.39 0.58
CA MET A 55 2.57 -15.38 1.58
C MET A 55 2.55 -15.99 3.00
N PRO A 56 3.60 -16.70 3.41
CA PRO A 56 3.62 -17.40 4.71
C PRO A 56 3.32 -16.47 5.90
N GLY A 57 2.31 -16.81 6.69
CA GLY A 57 1.85 -16.03 7.84
C GLY A 57 0.79 -14.96 7.53
N VAL A 58 0.43 -14.77 6.25
CA VAL A 58 -0.68 -13.90 5.84
C VAL A 58 -1.95 -14.72 5.60
N GLU A 59 -3.07 -14.18 6.07
CA GLU A 59 -4.38 -14.83 6.00
C GLU A 59 -5.44 -13.89 5.44
N ARG A 60 -6.47 -14.47 4.84
CA ARG A 60 -7.75 -13.81 4.54
C ARG A 60 -8.68 -14.06 5.71
N LEU A 61 -9.30 -13.03 6.23
CA LEU A 61 -10.10 -13.11 7.45
C LEU A 61 -11.50 -12.56 7.25
N SER A 62 -12.52 -13.21 7.81
CA SER A 62 -13.83 -12.60 7.97
C SER A 62 -13.79 -11.51 9.04
N LEU A 63 -14.79 -10.61 9.05
CA LEU A 63 -14.83 -9.44 9.92
C LEU A 63 -14.67 -9.81 11.41
N ASP A 64 -15.35 -10.84 11.87
CA ASP A 64 -15.29 -11.30 13.27
C ASP A 64 -13.88 -11.72 13.70
N LEU A 65 -13.09 -12.30 12.78
CA LEU A 65 -11.69 -12.67 13.03
C LEU A 65 -10.70 -11.49 12.76
N LEU A 66 -11.13 -10.49 12.01
CA LEU A 66 -10.34 -9.28 11.77
C LEU A 66 -10.34 -8.35 12.98
N LEU A 67 -11.46 -8.24 13.73
CA LEU A 67 -11.55 -7.35 14.90
C LEU A 67 -10.46 -7.59 15.95
N PRO A 68 -10.13 -8.84 16.35
CA PRO A 68 -8.99 -9.10 17.24
C PRO A 68 -7.63 -8.68 16.63
N VAL A 69 -7.47 -8.75 15.31
CA VAL A 69 -6.25 -8.30 14.63
C VAL A 69 -6.15 -6.77 14.67
N ALA A 70 -7.28 -6.06 14.50
CA ALA A 70 -7.33 -4.61 14.62
C ALA A 70 -7.00 -4.16 16.07
N GLU A 71 -7.54 -4.86 17.07
CA GLU A 71 -7.20 -4.61 18.47
C GLU A 71 -5.70 -4.80 18.76
N ASP A 72 -5.08 -5.83 18.18
CA ASP A 72 -3.63 -6.04 18.28
C ASP A 72 -2.84 -4.91 17.61
N CYS A 73 -3.29 -4.41 16.46
CA CYS A 73 -2.68 -3.25 15.80
C CYS A 73 -2.74 -2.00 16.69
N VAL A 74 -3.88 -1.70 17.31
CA VAL A 74 -4.03 -0.60 18.27
C VAL A 74 -3.08 -0.76 19.46
N LYS A 75 -3.03 -1.95 20.07
CA LYS A 75 -2.12 -2.25 21.18
C LYS A 75 -0.65 -2.12 20.82
N LEU A 76 -0.29 -2.42 19.58
CA LEU A 76 1.07 -2.27 19.06
C LEU A 76 1.40 -0.83 18.65
N GLY A 77 0.41 0.08 18.58
CA GLY A 77 0.59 1.45 18.17
C GLY A 77 0.65 1.65 16.67
N ILE A 78 0.22 0.65 15.86
CA ILE A 78 0.18 0.78 14.39
C ILE A 78 -0.94 1.76 14.02
N PRO A 79 -0.64 2.87 13.32
CA PRO A 79 -1.61 3.95 13.15
C PRO A 79 -2.71 3.65 12.12
N VAL A 80 -2.43 2.83 11.09
CA VAL A 80 -3.33 2.63 9.95
C VAL A 80 -3.43 1.16 9.54
N MET A 81 -4.65 0.70 9.27
CA MET A 81 -4.95 -0.57 8.63
C MET A 81 -5.48 -0.33 7.21
N ALA A 82 -4.91 -1.04 6.23
CA ALA A 82 -5.32 -0.96 4.83
C ALA A 82 -6.12 -2.21 4.42
N LEU A 83 -7.33 -2.00 3.88
CA LEU A 83 -8.28 -3.06 3.55
C LEU A 83 -8.20 -3.48 2.08
N PHE A 84 -8.04 -4.78 1.83
CA PHE A 84 -8.08 -5.40 0.51
C PHE A 84 -9.15 -6.50 0.49
N PRO A 85 -10.28 -6.30 -0.23
CA PRO A 85 -11.38 -7.24 -0.22
C PRO A 85 -11.10 -8.47 -1.10
N VAL A 86 -11.59 -9.61 -0.66
CA VAL A 86 -11.69 -10.85 -1.45
C VAL A 86 -13.16 -11.07 -1.75
N ILE A 87 -13.58 -10.75 -2.96
CA ILE A 87 -14.99 -10.76 -3.38
C ILE A 87 -15.34 -12.12 -3.98
N ASP A 88 -16.50 -12.68 -3.60
CA ASP A 88 -17.02 -13.89 -4.21
C ASP A 88 -17.20 -13.69 -5.72
N SER A 89 -16.80 -14.69 -6.49
CA SER A 89 -16.88 -14.67 -7.95
C SER A 89 -18.31 -14.45 -8.47
N ALA A 90 -19.32 -14.90 -7.72
CA ALA A 90 -20.73 -14.69 -8.06
C ALA A 90 -21.20 -13.23 -7.99
N LEU A 91 -20.46 -12.38 -7.28
CA LEU A 91 -20.75 -10.94 -7.15
C LEU A 91 -19.95 -10.08 -8.15
N LYS A 92 -19.04 -10.70 -8.91
CA LYS A 92 -18.22 -9.98 -9.88
C LYS A 92 -18.92 -9.84 -11.22
N ASP A 93 -18.85 -8.66 -11.80
CA ASP A 93 -19.34 -8.39 -13.16
C ASP A 93 -18.31 -7.59 -13.97
N PRO A 94 -18.49 -7.37 -15.28
CA PRO A 94 -17.52 -6.64 -16.08
C PRO A 94 -17.33 -5.17 -15.67
N GLN A 95 -18.29 -4.56 -15.00
CA GLN A 95 -18.26 -3.15 -14.56
C GLN A 95 -17.81 -2.98 -13.12
N GLY A 96 -17.70 -4.06 -12.33
CA GLY A 96 -17.33 -4.02 -10.93
C GLY A 96 -18.40 -3.36 -10.05
N ASN A 97 -19.69 -3.59 -10.33
CA ASN A 97 -20.79 -2.90 -9.66
C ASN A 97 -20.88 -3.19 -8.16
N GLU A 98 -20.42 -4.34 -7.69
CA GLU A 98 -20.37 -4.65 -6.25
C GLU A 98 -19.48 -3.65 -5.46
N ALA A 99 -18.54 -2.96 -6.12
CA ALA A 99 -17.76 -1.88 -5.51
C ALA A 99 -18.63 -0.69 -5.06
N LEU A 100 -19.83 -0.56 -5.60
CA LEU A 100 -20.80 0.52 -5.29
C LEU A 100 -21.86 0.10 -4.27
N ASN A 101 -21.83 -1.12 -3.78
CA ASN A 101 -22.79 -1.63 -2.81
C ASN A 101 -22.52 -1.01 -1.43
N PRO A 102 -23.41 -0.11 -0.89
CA PRO A 102 -23.18 0.53 0.40
C PRO A 102 -23.23 -0.46 1.58
N ASP A 103 -23.81 -1.63 1.39
CA ASP A 103 -23.89 -2.72 2.36
C ASP A 103 -22.93 -3.87 2.02
N GLY A 104 -22.06 -3.66 1.03
CA GLY A 104 -21.04 -4.61 0.62
C GLY A 104 -19.95 -4.81 1.68
N LEU A 105 -19.01 -5.71 1.37
CA LEU A 105 -17.96 -6.13 2.31
C LEU A 105 -17.13 -4.95 2.83
N VAL A 106 -16.60 -4.09 1.95
CA VAL A 106 -15.69 -2.99 2.35
C VAL A 106 -16.40 -1.97 3.24
N PRO A 107 -17.55 -1.38 2.88
CA PRO A 107 -18.26 -0.43 3.73
C PRO A 107 -18.67 -1.04 5.08
N THR A 108 -19.05 -2.31 5.11
CA THR A 108 -19.40 -3.04 6.34
C THR A 108 -18.21 -3.15 7.28
N VAL A 109 -17.04 -3.53 6.75
CA VAL A 109 -15.80 -3.64 7.54
C VAL A 109 -15.35 -2.26 8.04
N VAL A 110 -15.41 -1.21 7.20
CA VAL A 110 -15.07 0.17 7.60
C VAL A 110 -15.93 0.61 8.78
N ARG A 111 -17.26 0.49 8.68
CA ARG A 111 -18.19 0.85 9.78
C ARG A 111 -17.87 0.09 11.06
N ALA A 112 -17.57 -1.21 10.96
CA ALA A 112 -17.26 -2.02 12.13
C ALA A 112 -15.93 -1.62 12.79
N LEU A 113 -14.89 -1.36 12.01
CA LEU A 113 -13.59 -0.90 12.52
C LEU A 113 -13.71 0.47 13.18
N LYS A 114 -14.37 1.45 12.54
CA LYS A 114 -14.54 2.79 13.09
C LYS A 114 -15.41 2.80 14.36
N LYS A 115 -16.38 1.87 14.46
CA LYS A 115 -17.22 1.72 15.66
C LYS A 115 -16.41 1.15 16.85
N ASN A 116 -15.55 0.17 16.62
CA ASN A 116 -14.82 -0.54 17.69
C ASN A 116 -13.46 0.09 18.02
N PHE A 117 -12.81 0.72 17.05
CA PHE A 117 -11.46 1.29 17.15
C PHE A 117 -11.43 2.67 16.45
N PRO A 118 -12.09 3.70 17.03
CA PRO A 118 -12.18 5.03 16.38
C PRO A 118 -10.82 5.70 16.19
N GLU A 119 -9.82 5.34 17.01
CA GLU A 119 -8.45 5.82 16.93
C GLU A 119 -7.60 5.17 15.82
N LEU A 120 -8.00 3.99 15.32
CA LEU A 120 -7.31 3.33 14.24
C LEU A 120 -7.68 3.97 12.90
N GLY A 121 -6.70 4.48 12.18
CA GLY A 121 -6.89 4.94 10.80
C GLY A 121 -7.25 3.77 9.88
N VAL A 122 -8.30 3.93 9.09
CA VAL A 122 -8.75 2.94 8.11
C VAL A 122 -8.51 3.49 6.71
N MET A 123 -7.72 2.76 5.92
CA MET A 123 -7.45 3.05 4.51
C MET A 123 -8.14 2.01 3.64
N THR A 124 -8.80 2.43 2.57
CA THR A 124 -9.42 1.53 1.59
C THR A 124 -8.81 1.73 0.21
N ASP A 125 -8.62 0.63 -0.51
CA ASP A 125 -8.23 0.66 -1.92
C ASP A 125 -9.42 1.15 -2.78
N VAL A 126 -9.16 2.08 -3.70
CA VAL A 126 -10.12 2.48 -4.75
C VAL A 126 -9.59 1.92 -6.06
N ALA A 127 -10.11 0.75 -6.41
CA ALA A 127 -9.76 0.01 -7.61
C ALA A 127 -10.86 -1.00 -7.91
N LEU A 128 -11.03 -1.37 -9.18
CA LEU A 128 -12.11 -2.26 -9.60
C LEU A 128 -11.68 -3.73 -9.78
N ASP A 129 -10.38 -4.02 -9.81
CA ASP A 129 -9.88 -5.38 -10.05
C ASP A 129 -10.36 -6.46 -9.06
N PRO A 130 -10.67 -6.18 -7.77
CA PRO A 130 -11.31 -7.16 -6.90
C PRO A 130 -12.76 -7.47 -7.30
N PHE A 131 -13.43 -6.55 -7.99
CA PHE A 131 -14.86 -6.57 -8.29
C PHE A 131 -15.18 -6.93 -9.75
N THR A 132 -14.21 -6.80 -10.66
CA THR A 132 -14.41 -7.13 -12.07
C THR A 132 -14.22 -8.62 -12.33
N SER A 133 -15.07 -9.18 -13.21
CA SER A 133 -15.01 -10.59 -13.61
C SER A 133 -13.76 -10.94 -14.42
N HIS A 134 -13.11 -9.94 -15.03
CA HIS A 134 -11.88 -10.06 -15.84
C HIS A 134 -10.60 -9.66 -15.09
N GLY A 135 -10.68 -9.16 -13.84
CA GLY A 135 -9.53 -8.84 -12.99
C GLY A 135 -8.70 -7.61 -13.41
N GLN A 136 -9.20 -6.78 -14.32
CA GLN A 136 -8.61 -5.49 -14.68
C GLN A 136 -9.15 -4.38 -13.77
N ASP A 137 -8.39 -3.27 -13.64
CA ASP A 137 -8.73 -2.15 -12.74
C ASP A 137 -9.81 -1.20 -13.33
N GLY A 138 -10.40 -1.51 -14.49
CA GLY A 138 -11.39 -0.65 -15.12
C GLY A 138 -12.24 -1.36 -16.17
N TRP A 139 -13.13 -0.62 -16.81
CA TRP A 139 -14.02 -1.11 -17.85
C TRP A 139 -13.26 -1.39 -19.14
N LEU A 140 -13.57 -2.50 -19.79
CA LEU A 140 -12.94 -2.90 -21.05
C LEU A 140 -13.82 -2.54 -22.26
N ASP A 141 -13.18 -2.18 -23.36
CA ASP A 141 -13.80 -2.19 -24.68
C ASP A 141 -13.81 -3.61 -25.27
N GLU A 142 -14.30 -3.75 -26.51
CA GLU A 142 -14.38 -5.01 -27.24
C GLU A 142 -13.00 -5.63 -27.55
N GLU A 143 -11.94 -4.79 -27.56
CA GLU A 143 -10.56 -5.21 -27.82
C GLU A 143 -9.80 -5.56 -26.54
N GLY A 144 -10.40 -5.33 -25.38
CA GLY A 144 -9.81 -5.59 -24.05
C GLY A 144 -8.91 -4.45 -23.55
N TYR A 145 -9.07 -3.24 -24.12
CA TYR A 145 -8.40 -2.02 -23.66
C TYR A 145 -9.24 -1.32 -22.56
N ILE A 146 -8.59 -0.71 -21.57
CA ILE A 146 -9.27 0.01 -20.49
C ILE A 146 -9.81 1.35 -20.98
N LEU A 147 -11.10 1.56 -20.76
CA LEU A 147 -11.79 2.83 -21.02
C LEU A 147 -11.60 3.77 -19.81
N ASN A 148 -10.75 4.78 -19.95
CA ASN A 148 -10.37 5.69 -18.85
C ASN A 148 -11.59 6.39 -18.23
N ASP A 149 -12.32 7.18 -18.99
CA ASP A 149 -13.35 8.09 -18.45
C ASP A 149 -14.53 7.37 -17.79
N PRO A 150 -15.11 6.27 -18.36
CA PRO A 150 -16.12 5.48 -17.67
C PRO A 150 -15.59 4.85 -16.38
N THR A 151 -14.34 4.40 -16.38
CA THR A 151 -13.68 3.84 -15.19
C THR A 151 -13.55 4.88 -14.09
N VAL A 152 -13.07 6.10 -14.40
CA VAL A 152 -12.99 7.20 -13.44
C VAL A 152 -14.36 7.50 -12.83
N GLY A 153 -15.42 7.52 -13.63
CA GLY A 153 -16.79 7.70 -13.14
C GLY A 153 -17.23 6.62 -12.13
N GLN A 154 -16.77 5.38 -12.30
CA GLN A 154 -17.05 4.29 -11.38
C GLN A 154 -16.21 4.38 -10.09
N LEU A 155 -14.93 4.74 -10.21
CA LEU A 155 -14.02 4.94 -9.08
C LEU A 155 -14.48 6.07 -8.16
N VAL A 156 -14.99 7.17 -8.73
CA VAL A 156 -15.60 8.27 -7.95
C VAL A 156 -16.76 7.76 -7.10
N LYS A 157 -17.66 6.96 -7.66
CA LYS A 157 -18.80 6.37 -6.90
C LYS A 157 -18.30 5.42 -5.81
N GLN A 158 -17.30 4.58 -6.10
CA GLN A 158 -16.67 3.69 -5.12
C GLN A 158 -16.08 4.49 -3.94
N ALA A 159 -15.31 5.55 -4.23
CA ALA A 159 -14.73 6.40 -3.20
C ALA A 159 -15.80 7.07 -2.31
N LEU A 160 -16.92 7.53 -2.90
CA LEU A 160 -18.03 8.09 -2.14
C LEU A 160 -18.69 7.05 -1.23
N VAL A 161 -18.93 5.84 -1.71
CA VAL A 161 -19.50 4.75 -0.89
C VAL A 161 -18.59 4.43 0.30
N GLN A 162 -17.29 4.42 0.10
CA GLN A 162 -16.31 4.21 1.17
C GLN A 162 -16.28 5.39 2.16
N ALA A 163 -16.36 6.63 1.67
CA ALA A 163 -16.41 7.83 2.50
C ALA A 163 -17.71 7.90 3.32
N ASP A 164 -18.86 7.55 2.74
CA ASP A 164 -20.14 7.45 3.43
C ASP A 164 -20.11 6.39 4.55
N ALA A 165 -19.29 5.36 4.42
CA ALA A 165 -19.07 4.35 5.46
C ALA A 165 -18.14 4.85 6.60
N GLY A 166 -17.50 6.01 6.45
CA GLY A 166 -16.66 6.63 7.47
C GLY A 166 -15.17 6.28 7.36
N VAL A 167 -14.66 5.94 6.18
CA VAL A 167 -13.23 5.72 5.97
C VAL A 167 -12.43 7.00 6.21
N ASP A 168 -11.24 6.87 6.79
CA ASP A 168 -10.35 8.03 7.01
C ASP A 168 -9.56 8.40 5.75
N MET A 169 -9.21 7.38 4.93
CA MET A 169 -8.34 7.56 3.78
C MET A 169 -8.77 6.65 2.62
N VAL A 170 -8.99 7.23 1.46
CA VAL A 170 -9.15 6.50 0.19
C VAL A 170 -7.83 6.47 -0.56
N ALA A 171 -7.50 5.33 -1.17
CA ALA A 171 -6.22 5.12 -1.82
C ALA A 171 -6.39 4.61 -3.26
N PRO A 172 -6.63 5.51 -4.23
CA PRO A 172 -6.80 5.13 -5.63
C PRO A 172 -5.54 4.47 -6.20
N SER A 173 -5.68 3.21 -6.63
CA SER A 173 -4.56 2.38 -7.11
C SER A 173 -4.73 1.91 -8.56
N ASP A 174 -5.70 2.46 -9.25
CA ASP A 174 -6.13 2.07 -10.60
C ASP A 174 -5.23 2.60 -11.72
N MET A 175 -4.57 3.75 -11.53
CA MET A 175 -3.71 4.45 -12.50
C MET A 175 -4.45 5.06 -13.70
N MET A 176 -5.74 5.41 -13.56
CA MET A 176 -6.47 6.14 -14.60
C MET A 176 -6.13 7.63 -14.57
N ASP A 177 -6.11 8.26 -15.75
CA ASP A 177 -5.83 9.69 -15.86
C ASP A 177 -6.98 10.52 -15.27
N GLY A 178 -6.64 11.52 -14.43
CA GLY A 178 -7.61 12.46 -13.85
C GLY A 178 -8.43 11.92 -12.68
N ARG A 179 -8.19 10.66 -12.22
CA ARG A 179 -8.99 10.04 -11.17
C ARG A 179 -8.87 10.75 -9.81
N ILE A 180 -7.69 11.28 -9.48
CA ILE A 180 -7.49 11.95 -8.19
C ILE A 180 -8.30 13.24 -8.12
N GLY A 181 -8.26 14.06 -9.18
CA GLY A 181 -9.04 15.30 -9.25
C GLY A 181 -10.55 15.05 -9.22
N ALA A 182 -11.02 14.04 -9.95
CA ALA A 182 -12.42 13.66 -9.97
C ALA A 182 -12.92 13.17 -8.59
N ILE A 183 -12.15 12.32 -7.91
CA ILE A 183 -12.46 11.82 -6.57
C ILE A 183 -12.44 12.97 -5.56
N ARG A 184 -11.41 13.84 -5.55
CA ARG A 184 -11.32 14.98 -4.65
C ARG A 184 -12.52 15.90 -4.80
N GLN A 185 -12.86 16.30 -6.03
CA GLN A 185 -14.03 17.15 -6.29
C GLN A 185 -15.33 16.53 -5.78
N ALA A 186 -15.51 15.23 -5.96
CA ALA A 186 -16.71 14.54 -5.51
C ALA A 186 -16.80 14.46 -3.98
N LEU A 187 -15.68 14.17 -3.29
CA LEU A 187 -15.60 14.16 -1.83
C LEU A 187 -15.95 15.53 -1.25
N GLU A 188 -15.37 16.61 -1.78
CA GLU A 188 -15.65 17.98 -1.37
C GLU A 188 -17.15 18.34 -1.60
N ALA A 189 -17.68 18.03 -2.79
CA ALA A 189 -19.08 18.31 -3.13
C ALA A 189 -20.08 17.57 -2.23
N LYS A 190 -19.70 16.42 -1.66
CA LYS A 190 -20.52 15.63 -0.72
C LYS A 190 -20.26 15.96 0.75
N GLY A 191 -19.35 16.86 1.06
CA GLY A 191 -19.02 17.27 2.42
C GLY A 191 -18.02 16.36 3.14
N HIS A 192 -17.38 15.41 2.45
CA HIS A 192 -16.32 14.54 2.98
C HIS A 192 -14.96 15.26 2.98
N VAL A 193 -14.93 16.49 3.49
CA VAL A 193 -13.76 17.40 3.44
C VAL A 193 -12.54 16.90 4.24
N HIS A 194 -12.73 15.94 5.13
CA HIS A 194 -11.66 15.36 5.96
C HIS A 194 -11.17 14.01 5.47
N THR A 195 -11.81 13.42 4.45
CA THR A 195 -11.33 12.17 3.86
C THR A 195 -10.06 12.41 3.08
N GLN A 196 -8.97 11.76 3.51
CA GLN A 196 -7.66 11.90 2.89
C GLN A 196 -7.58 11.08 1.60
N ILE A 197 -6.73 11.53 0.66
CA ILE A 197 -6.38 10.76 -0.55
C ILE A 197 -4.91 10.40 -0.50
N MET A 198 -4.61 9.10 -0.41
CA MET A 198 -3.26 8.55 -0.66
C MET A 198 -3.23 7.99 -2.07
N ALA A 199 -2.69 8.76 -3.01
CA ALA A 199 -2.63 8.35 -4.41
C ALA A 199 -1.50 7.34 -4.65
N TYR A 200 -1.80 6.22 -5.30
CA TYR A 200 -0.78 5.32 -5.86
C TYR A 200 -0.20 5.97 -7.13
N SER A 201 0.51 7.07 -6.97
CA SER A 201 0.95 7.93 -8.06
C SER A 201 2.02 7.29 -8.95
N ALA A 202 2.87 6.43 -8.36
CA ALA A 202 3.93 5.73 -9.08
C ALA A 202 3.76 4.22 -8.91
N LYS A 203 2.78 3.64 -9.62
CA LYS A 203 2.51 2.20 -9.63
C LYS A 203 2.99 1.56 -10.93
N TYR A 204 3.92 0.63 -10.82
CA TYR A 204 4.58 -0.03 -11.94
C TYR A 204 3.95 -1.36 -12.30
N ALA A 205 3.99 -1.73 -13.59
CA ALA A 205 3.62 -3.07 -14.07
C ALA A 205 4.69 -4.09 -13.66
N SER A 206 4.59 -4.59 -12.42
CA SER A 206 5.66 -5.34 -11.77
C SER A 206 5.38 -6.83 -11.70
N SER A 207 6.47 -7.62 -11.83
CA SER A 207 6.45 -9.07 -11.58
C SER A 207 6.35 -9.42 -10.08
N PHE A 208 6.59 -8.46 -9.18
CA PHE A 208 6.48 -8.66 -7.73
C PHE A 208 5.03 -8.73 -7.20
N TYR A 209 4.01 -8.61 -8.06
CA TYR A 209 2.60 -8.72 -7.64
C TYR A 209 2.04 -10.15 -7.63
N GLY A 210 2.84 -11.15 -8.02
CA GLY A 210 2.35 -12.54 -8.11
C GLY A 210 1.58 -13.01 -6.87
N PRO A 211 2.16 -12.96 -5.66
CA PRO A 211 1.48 -13.42 -4.45
C PRO A 211 0.22 -12.61 -4.07
N PHE A 212 0.15 -11.31 -4.40
CA PHE A 212 -1.05 -10.51 -4.19
C PHE A 212 -2.23 -10.99 -5.05
N ARG A 213 -1.97 -11.33 -6.32
CA ARG A 213 -3.01 -11.87 -7.21
C ARG A 213 -3.58 -13.18 -6.69
N ASP A 214 -2.73 -14.02 -6.07
CA ASP A 214 -3.17 -15.22 -5.35
C ASP A 214 -4.05 -14.82 -4.16
N ALA A 215 -3.61 -13.86 -3.34
CA ALA A 215 -4.29 -13.44 -2.13
C ALA A 215 -5.71 -12.89 -2.36
N VAL A 216 -5.92 -12.08 -3.42
CA VAL A 216 -7.25 -11.53 -3.77
C VAL A 216 -8.04 -12.40 -4.75
N GLY A 217 -7.47 -13.54 -5.19
CA GLY A 217 -8.13 -14.45 -6.14
C GLY A 217 -8.27 -13.89 -7.55
N SER A 218 -7.49 -12.87 -7.94
CA SER A 218 -7.56 -12.25 -9.27
C SER A 218 -6.69 -12.94 -10.33
N ALA A 219 -5.77 -13.82 -9.93
CA ALA A 219 -4.85 -14.50 -10.83
C ALA A 219 -5.59 -15.35 -11.90
N ALA A 220 -6.67 -16.01 -11.52
CA ALA A 220 -7.48 -16.82 -12.43
C ALA A 220 -8.28 -15.97 -13.44
N ASN A 221 -8.69 -14.77 -13.04
CA ASN A 221 -9.54 -13.89 -13.84
C ASN A 221 -8.75 -13.12 -14.90
N LEU A 222 -7.50 -12.71 -14.59
CA LEU A 222 -6.66 -11.96 -15.52
C LEU A 222 -6.21 -12.79 -16.74
N GLY A 223 -6.21 -14.12 -16.65
CA GLY A 223 -5.84 -15.03 -17.74
C GLY A 223 -4.45 -14.70 -18.32
N LYS A 224 -4.40 -14.46 -19.64
CA LYS A 224 -3.19 -14.00 -20.37
C LYS A 224 -3.07 -12.49 -20.44
N GLY A 225 -4.01 -11.72 -19.88
CA GLY A 225 -4.00 -10.26 -19.87
C GLY A 225 -2.83 -9.71 -19.05
N ASN A 226 -2.49 -8.45 -19.30
CA ASN A 226 -1.51 -7.71 -18.51
C ASN A 226 -2.07 -6.31 -18.18
N LYS A 227 -1.39 -5.58 -17.32
CA LYS A 227 -1.79 -4.23 -16.88
C LYS A 227 -0.86 -3.13 -17.42
N LYS A 228 -0.09 -3.42 -18.48
CA LYS A 228 0.94 -2.51 -19.01
C LYS A 228 0.37 -1.30 -19.76
N THR A 229 -0.92 -1.32 -20.11
CA THR A 229 -1.58 -0.20 -20.80
C THR A 229 -1.92 0.97 -19.85
N TYR A 230 -1.83 0.75 -18.54
CA TYR A 230 -2.13 1.77 -17.53
C TYR A 230 -1.19 1.76 -16.31
N GLN A 231 -0.49 0.69 -16.01
CA GLN A 231 0.59 0.70 -15.02
C GLN A 231 1.91 1.04 -15.70
N MET A 232 2.75 1.83 -15.03
CA MET A 232 4.00 2.36 -15.58
C MET A 232 5.01 1.27 -15.95
N ASP A 233 5.82 1.54 -16.96
CA ASP A 233 6.92 0.65 -17.35
C ASP A 233 8.01 0.64 -16.28
N PRO A 234 8.49 -0.55 -15.83
CA PRO A 234 9.56 -0.67 -14.83
C PRO A 234 10.87 0.01 -15.21
N GLY A 235 11.10 0.30 -16.48
CA GLY A 235 12.27 1.02 -16.97
C GLY A 235 12.22 2.53 -16.81
N ASN A 236 11.06 3.09 -16.42
CA ASN A 236 10.84 4.54 -16.38
C ASN A 236 10.94 5.08 -14.95
N THR A 237 11.63 6.20 -14.78
CA THR A 237 11.70 6.92 -13.50
C THR A 237 11.29 8.39 -13.63
N ASN A 238 11.50 9.05 -14.80
CA ASN A 238 11.02 10.41 -15.04
C ASN A 238 9.49 10.48 -15.17
N GLU A 239 8.86 9.44 -15.70
CA GLU A 239 7.42 9.29 -15.76
C GLU A 239 6.80 9.35 -14.35
N ALA A 240 7.41 8.68 -13.36
CA ALA A 240 6.95 8.72 -11.98
C ALA A 240 6.87 10.13 -11.40
N LEU A 241 7.86 10.99 -11.69
CA LEU A 241 7.82 12.38 -11.23
C LEU A 241 6.67 13.15 -11.88
N ARG A 242 6.38 12.91 -13.17
CA ARG A 242 5.25 13.53 -13.85
C ARG A 242 3.90 13.08 -13.29
N GLU A 243 3.71 11.78 -13.09
CA GLU A 243 2.50 11.21 -12.47
C GLU A 243 2.26 11.77 -11.07
N VAL A 244 3.31 11.80 -10.25
CA VAL A 244 3.23 12.36 -8.89
C VAL A 244 2.88 13.85 -8.92
N ALA A 245 3.48 14.64 -9.82
CA ALA A 245 3.17 16.07 -9.96
C ALA A 245 1.70 16.29 -10.33
N ILE A 246 1.15 15.48 -11.24
CA ILE A 246 -0.25 15.54 -11.65
C ILE A 246 -1.16 15.20 -10.45
N ASP A 247 -0.94 14.08 -9.77
CA ASP A 247 -1.77 13.66 -8.63
C ASP A 247 -1.76 14.70 -7.48
N ILE A 248 -0.61 15.31 -7.20
CA ILE A 248 -0.52 16.42 -6.23
C ILE A 248 -1.36 17.61 -6.69
N SER A 249 -1.26 18.00 -7.96
CA SER A 249 -2.04 19.12 -8.52
C SER A 249 -3.54 18.86 -8.53
N GLU A 250 -3.94 17.61 -8.60
CA GLU A 250 -5.32 17.11 -8.55
C GLU A 250 -5.88 17.00 -7.12
N GLY A 251 -5.06 17.17 -6.08
CA GLY A 251 -5.50 17.19 -4.69
C GLY A 251 -5.21 15.93 -3.88
N ALA A 252 -4.18 15.15 -4.25
CA ALA A 252 -3.65 14.10 -3.39
C ALA A 252 -3.03 14.72 -2.12
N ASP A 253 -3.36 14.19 -0.94
CA ASP A 253 -2.74 14.58 0.33
C ASP A 253 -1.40 13.89 0.54
N MET A 254 -1.29 12.68 0.02
CA MET A 254 -0.12 11.79 0.14
C MET A 254 0.07 11.02 -1.16
N VAL A 255 1.31 10.64 -1.45
CA VAL A 255 1.66 9.87 -2.64
C VAL A 255 2.37 8.56 -2.27
N MET A 256 2.16 7.52 -3.06
CA MET A 256 2.74 6.19 -2.83
C MET A 256 3.47 5.67 -4.06
N VAL A 257 4.64 5.08 -3.83
CA VAL A 257 5.42 4.31 -4.81
C VAL A 257 5.17 2.81 -4.61
N LYS A 258 4.80 2.10 -5.67
CA LYS A 258 4.50 0.66 -5.65
C LYS A 258 5.05 -0.04 -6.91
N PRO A 259 5.86 -1.10 -6.78
CA PRO A 259 6.45 -1.66 -5.55
C PRO A 259 7.43 -0.75 -4.83
N GLY A 260 7.93 -1.18 -3.67
CA GLY A 260 8.78 -0.38 -2.81
C GLY A 260 10.29 -0.67 -2.97
N MET A 261 10.79 -1.83 -2.51
CA MET A 261 12.23 -2.13 -2.47
C MET A 261 12.94 -2.02 -3.82
N PRO A 262 12.37 -2.52 -4.94
CA PRO A 262 13.02 -2.37 -6.25
C PRO A 262 12.99 -0.94 -6.81
N TYR A 263 12.28 -0.02 -6.16
CA TYR A 263 12.03 1.37 -6.61
C TYR A 263 12.42 2.41 -5.54
N LEU A 264 13.40 2.10 -4.68
CA LEU A 264 13.91 3.05 -3.68
C LEU A 264 14.50 4.32 -4.31
N ASP A 265 15.03 4.23 -5.50
CA ASP A 265 15.48 5.36 -6.32
C ASP A 265 14.30 6.29 -6.66
N VAL A 266 13.16 5.73 -7.02
CA VAL A 266 11.92 6.49 -7.30
C VAL A 266 11.40 7.14 -6.03
N VAL A 267 11.35 6.41 -4.90
CA VAL A 267 10.97 6.96 -3.58
C VAL A 267 11.85 8.17 -3.25
N ARG A 268 13.17 8.03 -3.42
CA ARG A 268 14.13 9.12 -3.14
C ARG A 268 13.90 10.32 -4.04
N ARG A 269 13.70 10.11 -5.34
CA ARG A 269 13.48 11.18 -6.30
C ARG A 269 12.17 11.93 -6.02
N VAL A 270 11.09 11.21 -5.75
CA VAL A 270 9.78 11.80 -5.41
C VAL A 270 9.91 12.67 -4.15
N LYS A 271 10.55 12.13 -3.10
CA LYS A 271 10.73 12.87 -1.85
C LYS A 271 11.58 14.11 -2.01
N ASP A 272 12.66 14.03 -2.77
CA ASP A 272 13.56 15.18 -3.00
C ASP A 272 12.91 16.25 -3.87
N GLU A 273 12.12 15.88 -4.88
CA GLU A 273 11.50 16.81 -5.82
C GLU A 273 10.31 17.55 -5.18
N PHE A 274 9.42 16.84 -4.48
CA PHE A 274 8.14 17.41 -4.06
C PHE A 274 8.05 17.71 -2.57
N GLY A 275 8.82 17.04 -1.71
CA GLY A 275 8.78 17.25 -0.25
C GLY A 275 7.46 16.86 0.43
N VAL A 276 6.46 16.33 -0.30
CA VAL A 276 5.17 15.89 0.23
C VAL A 276 5.30 14.60 1.03
N PRO A 277 4.29 14.23 1.84
CA PRO A 277 4.25 12.91 2.47
C PRO A 277 4.31 11.80 1.40
N THR A 278 5.40 11.02 1.44
CA THR A 278 5.73 10.00 0.45
C THR A 278 5.77 8.62 1.09
N PHE A 279 4.95 7.71 0.59
CA PHE A 279 4.81 6.35 1.10
C PHE A 279 5.37 5.33 0.10
N ALA A 280 5.67 4.14 0.60
CA ALA A 280 6.08 3.02 -0.24
C ALA A 280 5.33 1.76 0.16
N TYR A 281 4.98 0.92 -0.82
CA TYR A 281 4.39 -0.38 -0.56
C TYR A 281 5.45 -1.48 -0.72
N GLN A 282 5.86 -2.09 0.39
CA GLN A 282 6.59 -3.35 0.36
C GLN A 282 5.61 -4.47 -0.02
N VAL A 283 5.54 -4.77 -1.33
CA VAL A 283 4.50 -5.62 -1.89
C VAL A 283 4.67 -7.11 -1.56
N SER A 284 3.67 -7.88 -1.92
CA SER A 284 3.55 -9.31 -1.62
C SER A 284 4.75 -10.15 -2.08
N GLY A 285 5.31 -9.86 -3.27
CA GLY A 285 6.49 -10.55 -3.78
C GLY A 285 7.76 -10.21 -3.01
N GLU A 286 7.90 -8.97 -2.55
CA GLU A 286 9.02 -8.55 -1.69
C GLU A 286 8.94 -9.25 -0.32
N TYR A 287 7.75 -9.27 0.28
CA TYR A 287 7.48 -10.02 1.51
C TYR A 287 7.78 -11.50 1.35
N ALA A 288 7.22 -12.14 0.32
CA ALA A 288 7.39 -13.56 0.05
C ALA A 288 8.86 -13.94 -0.19
N MET A 289 9.61 -13.11 -0.91
CA MET A 289 11.04 -13.30 -1.16
C MET A 289 11.86 -13.33 0.14
N LEU A 290 11.62 -12.36 1.04
CA LEU A 290 12.31 -12.28 2.33
C LEU A 290 11.90 -13.45 3.25
N LYS A 291 10.61 -13.78 3.31
CA LYS A 291 10.12 -14.97 4.07
C LYS A 291 10.74 -16.26 3.57
N ALA A 292 10.76 -16.47 2.25
CA ALA A 292 11.34 -17.70 1.67
C ALA A 292 12.83 -17.83 1.98
N ALA A 293 13.62 -16.75 1.86
CA ALA A 293 15.03 -16.76 2.19
C ALA A 293 15.28 -17.05 3.69
N ALA A 294 14.44 -16.47 4.57
CA ALA A 294 14.52 -16.71 6.00
C ALA A 294 14.14 -18.15 6.38
N GLN A 295 13.07 -18.69 5.79
CA GLN A 295 12.63 -20.07 6.02
C GLN A 295 13.67 -21.12 5.58
N ASN A 296 14.45 -20.81 4.55
CA ASN A 296 15.57 -21.66 4.12
C ASN A 296 16.85 -21.46 4.96
N GLY A 297 16.83 -20.60 5.98
CA GLY A 297 17.98 -20.32 6.83
C GLY A 297 19.12 -19.53 6.16
N TRP A 298 18.84 -18.91 5.02
CA TRP A 298 19.85 -18.11 4.28
C TRP A 298 19.99 -16.69 4.83
N LEU A 299 18.91 -16.15 5.39
CA LEU A 299 18.87 -14.84 6.01
C LEU A 299 18.26 -14.93 7.43
N ASP A 300 18.75 -14.08 8.34
CA ASP A 300 18.07 -13.86 9.62
C ASP A 300 16.76 -13.09 9.39
N HIS A 301 15.65 -13.67 9.84
CA HIS A 301 14.31 -13.14 9.57
C HIS A 301 14.12 -11.71 10.10
N ASP A 302 14.41 -11.52 11.40
CA ASP A 302 14.18 -10.24 12.06
C ASP A 302 15.15 -9.18 11.55
N GLY A 303 16.41 -9.57 11.36
CA GLY A 303 17.45 -8.70 10.80
C GLY A 303 17.09 -8.18 9.41
N VAL A 304 16.75 -9.06 8.45
CA VAL A 304 16.46 -8.64 7.08
C VAL A 304 15.13 -7.89 6.97
N MET A 305 14.13 -8.26 7.79
CA MET A 305 12.87 -7.51 7.89
C MET A 305 13.14 -6.06 8.31
N MET A 306 13.82 -5.86 9.43
CA MET A 306 14.09 -4.52 9.96
C MET A 306 15.01 -3.71 9.05
N GLU A 307 16.02 -4.33 8.43
CA GLU A 307 16.91 -3.64 7.47
C GLU A 307 16.15 -3.22 6.22
N SER A 308 15.26 -4.06 5.68
CA SER A 308 14.42 -3.71 4.53
C SER A 308 13.50 -2.51 4.81
N LEU A 309 12.87 -2.47 5.99
CA LEU A 309 12.03 -1.34 6.39
C LEU A 309 12.84 -0.06 6.62
N LEU A 310 14.02 -0.18 7.24
CA LEU A 310 14.93 0.96 7.39
C LEU A 310 15.44 1.48 6.04
N ALA A 311 15.56 0.63 5.02
CA ALA A 311 15.94 1.05 3.67
C ALA A 311 14.91 2.01 3.05
N PHE A 312 13.62 1.82 3.28
CA PHE A 312 12.57 2.76 2.88
C PHE A 312 12.73 4.12 3.58
N LYS A 313 12.96 4.12 4.89
CA LYS A 313 13.20 5.36 5.64
C LYS A 313 14.42 6.10 5.12
N ARG A 314 15.51 5.38 4.83
CA ARG A 314 16.74 5.97 4.26
C ARG A 314 16.50 6.53 2.86
N ALA A 315 15.60 5.93 2.07
CA ALA A 315 15.18 6.46 0.77
C ALA A 315 14.27 7.69 0.89
N GLY A 316 13.74 8.00 2.08
CA GLY A 316 12.92 9.17 2.33
C GLY A 316 11.42 8.88 2.47
N ALA A 317 11.01 7.62 2.56
CA ALA A 317 9.62 7.29 2.83
C ALA A 317 9.19 7.78 4.22
N ASP A 318 8.05 8.47 4.30
CA ASP A 318 7.42 8.87 5.56
C ASP A 318 6.73 7.69 6.23
N GLY A 319 6.12 6.78 5.44
CA GLY A 319 5.53 5.56 5.94
C GLY A 319 5.61 4.41 4.93
N ILE A 320 5.33 3.20 5.43
CA ILE A 320 5.52 1.94 4.69
C ILE A 320 4.30 1.06 4.88
N LEU A 321 3.62 0.73 3.78
CA LEU A 321 2.61 -0.30 3.76
C LEU A 321 3.31 -1.66 3.62
N THR A 322 3.21 -2.52 4.65
CA THR A 322 3.96 -3.77 4.71
C THR A 322 3.24 -4.85 5.49
N TYR A 323 3.29 -6.07 4.99
CA TYR A 323 2.79 -7.26 5.71
C TYR A 323 3.62 -7.60 6.95
N PHE A 324 4.82 -7.04 7.09
CA PHE A 324 5.64 -7.16 8.30
C PHE A 324 5.24 -6.20 9.43
N ALA A 325 4.26 -5.32 9.24
CA ALA A 325 3.98 -4.24 10.19
C ALA A 325 3.82 -4.73 11.64
N ARG A 326 3.06 -5.81 11.88
CA ARG A 326 2.86 -6.34 13.24
C ARG A 326 4.13 -6.96 13.84
N ASP A 327 4.91 -7.68 13.03
CA ASP A 327 6.16 -8.29 13.49
C ASP A 327 7.21 -7.23 13.79
N ALA A 328 7.33 -6.22 12.91
CA ALA A 328 8.22 -5.09 13.11
C ALA A 328 7.82 -4.26 14.35
N ALA A 329 6.52 -3.95 14.52
CA ALA A 329 6.02 -3.22 15.69
C ALA A 329 6.34 -3.95 17.01
N ARG A 330 6.20 -5.30 17.05
CA ARG A 330 6.57 -6.09 18.22
C ARG A 330 8.06 -6.00 18.56
N LEU A 331 8.94 -5.90 17.56
CA LEU A 331 10.37 -5.73 17.80
C LEU A 331 10.69 -4.30 18.26
N LEU A 332 10.09 -3.29 17.62
CA LEU A 332 10.29 -1.88 17.98
C LEU A 332 9.83 -1.57 19.41
N ASN A 333 8.74 -2.18 19.87
CA ASN A 333 8.22 -1.98 21.22
C ASN A 333 9.02 -2.74 22.32
N LYS A 334 9.96 -3.62 21.94
CA LYS A 334 10.86 -4.31 22.88
C LYS A 334 12.17 -3.54 23.12
N THR A 335 12.48 -2.57 22.26
CA THR A 335 13.71 -1.78 22.31
C THR A 335 13.47 -0.43 22.98
#